data_41e8da76994d138a82b3850dbbd9c52e
#
_entry.id   41e8da76994d138a82b3850dbbd9c52e
#
_cell.length_a   1.000
_cell.length_b   1.000
_cell.length_c   1.000
_cell.angle_alpha   90.00
_cell.angle_beta   90.00
_cell.angle_gamma   90.00
#
_symmetry.space_group_name_H-M   'P 1'
#
loop_
_entity.id
_entity.type
_entity.pdbx_description
1 polymer ?
#
loop_
_entity_poly.entity_id
_entity_poly.type
_entity_poly.pdbx_seq_one_letter_code
_entity_poly.pdbx_strand_id
1 'polypeptide(L)'
;SGEVIYPVSRQNLFGYLPQNSRFDQRFPIDVTEVVLSGLMSEKGLYKSYTRAEKQKAWDLLDQYGMGAYKKAPIGDLSGGQMQRVFLCRAIIASPRILILDEPTTYVDSNFEKEFYTILEELNKSLSIVMVSHDLGTICSYVKTIACVNRELHYHNSNLISAEQLQSYHCPIELITHGKIPHRVLKEHEKGKQ
;
A
#
# COMPACT_ATOMS: atom_id res chain seq x y z
N SER A 1 -24.12 5.47 10.19
CA SER A 1 -24.51 4.94 8.87
C SER A 1 -24.20 6.00 7.82
N GLY A 2 -23.55 5.62 6.73
CA GLY A 2 -23.20 6.51 5.63
C GLY A 2 -23.47 5.83 4.30
N GLU A 3 -23.58 6.60 3.23
CA GLU A 3 -23.74 6.11 1.88
C GLU A 3 -22.51 6.47 1.06
N VAL A 4 -22.02 5.53 0.24
CA VAL A 4 -20.92 5.78 -0.70
C VAL A 4 -21.51 5.83 -2.11
N ILE A 5 -21.45 7.01 -2.73
CA ILE A 5 -21.96 7.24 -4.08
C ILE A 5 -20.83 7.13 -5.07
N TYR A 6 -21.00 6.26 -6.08
CA TYR A 6 -20.03 6.07 -7.15
C TYR A 6 -20.53 6.72 -8.44
N PRO A 7 -19.84 7.74 -8.97
CA PRO A 7 -20.25 8.41 -10.21
C PRO A 7 -19.96 7.59 -11.49
N VAL A 8 -19.31 6.44 -11.34
CA VAL A 8 -18.89 5.55 -12.45
C VAL A 8 -19.22 4.10 -12.13
N SER A 9 -19.13 3.22 -13.14
CA SER A 9 -19.26 1.77 -12.92
C SER A 9 -18.29 1.29 -11.84
N ARG A 10 -18.78 0.42 -10.95
CA ARG A 10 -17.95 -0.19 -9.89
C ARG A 10 -16.95 -1.21 -10.42
N GLN A 11 -17.09 -1.65 -11.64
CA GLN A 11 -16.22 -2.65 -12.24
C GLN A 11 -14.80 -2.08 -12.34
N ASN A 12 -13.82 -2.79 -11.77
CA ASN A 12 -12.41 -2.40 -11.74
C ASN A 12 -12.12 -1.03 -11.12
N LEU A 13 -12.99 -0.55 -10.22
CA LEU A 13 -12.77 0.75 -9.60
C LEU A 13 -11.62 0.70 -8.61
N PHE A 14 -11.51 -0.37 -7.83
CA PHE A 14 -10.55 -0.49 -6.73
C PHE A 14 -9.55 -1.63 -6.93
N GLY A 15 -8.27 -1.32 -6.71
CA GLY A 15 -7.24 -2.29 -6.35
C GLY A 15 -6.99 -2.21 -4.84
N TYR A 16 -6.75 -3.32 -4.17
CA TYR A 16 -6.51 -3.35 -2.74
C TYR A 16 -5.28 -4.19 -2.39
N LEU A 17 -4.37 -3.56 -1.67
CA LEU A 17 -3.22 -4.20 -1.05
C LEU A 17 -3.43 -4.16 0.47
N PRO A 18 -3.78 -5.30 1.08
CA PRO A 18 -4.02 -5.37 2.52
C PRO A 18 -2.71 -5.28 3.31
N GLN A 19 -2.82 -4.81 4.55
CA GLN A 19 -1.80 -5.01 5.55
C GLN A 19 -1.46 -6.49 5.63
N ASN A 20 -0.18 -6.81 5.73
CA ASN A 20 0.39 -8.15 5.66
C ASN A 20 -0.60 -9.23 6.17
N SER A 21 -1.38 -9.76 5.24
CA SER A 21 -2.35 -10.79 5.55
C SER A 21 -1.58 -12.00 6.07
N ARG A 22 -2.06 -12.62 7.12
CA ARG A 22 -1.60 -13.92 7.62
C ARG A 22 -1.83 -14.95 6.52
N PHE A 23 -0.95 -14.90 5.50
CA PHE A 23 -0.96 -15.86 4.42
C PHE A 23 -0.35 -17.15 4.97
N ASP A 24 -1.06 -18.26 4.81
CA ASP A 24 -0.48 -19.56 5.11
C ASP A 24 0.61 -19.87 4.06
N GLN A 25 1.87 -19.69 4.46
CA GLN A 25 3.03 -19.94 3.60
C GLN A 25 3.09 -21.39 3.08
N ARG A 26 2.33 -22.30 3.68
CA ARG A 26 2.26 -23.69 3.24
C ARG A 26 1.23 -23.91 2.12
N PHE A 27 0.43 -22.89 1.79
CA PHE A 27 -0.54 -23.01 0.72
C PHE A 27 0.16 -23.11 -0.63
N PRO A 28 -0.04 -24.18 -1.41
CA PRO A 28 0.71 -24.46 -2.63
C PRO A 28 0.18 -23.62 -3.81
N ILE A 29 0.39 -22.32 -3.75
CA ILE A 29 0.02 -21.37 -4.82
C ILE A 29 1.29 -20.70 -5.35
N ASP A 30 1.42 -20.60 -6.67
CA ASP A 30 2.53 -19.89 -7.28
C ASP A 30 2.27 -18.38 -7.42
N VAL A 31 3.35 -17.64 -7.64
CA VAL A 31 3.34 -16.18 -7.78
C VAL A 31 2.41 -15.72 -8.91
N THR A 32 2.39 -16.43 -10.05
CA THR A 32 1.52 -16.09 -11.19
C THR A 32 0.04 -16.25 -10.80
N GLU A 33 -0.30 -17.32 -10.09
CA GLU A 33 -1.66 -17.57 -9.63
C GLU A 33 -2.14 -16.52 -8.64
N VAL A 34 -1.25 -16.08 -7.72
CA VAL A 34 -1.55 -14.96 -6.81
C VAL A 34 -1.87 -13.70 -7.59
N VAL A 35 -1.06 -13.32 -8.58
CA VAL A 35 -1.32 -12.12 -9.39
C VAL A 35 -2.63 -12.26 -10.16
N LEU A 36 -2.87 -13.39 -10.80
CA LEU A 36 -4.09 -13.67 -11.56
C LEU A 36 -5.35 -13.62 -10.69
N SER A 37 -5.25 -13.94 -9.40
CA SER A 37 -6.37 -13.83 -8.46
C SER A 37 -6.96 -12.41 -8.38
N GLY A 38 -6.19 -11.38 -8.74
CA GLY A 38 -6.69 -10.01 -8.85
C GLY A 38 -7.77 -9.79 -9.91
N LEU A 39 -7.91 -10.73 -10.86
CA LEU A 39 -8.96 -10.71 -11.89
C LEU A 39 -10.23 -11.48 -11.50
N MET A 40 -10.29 -12.07 -10.30
CA MET A 40 -11.44 -12.93 -9.90
C MET A 40 -12.76 -12.16 -9.84
N SER A 41 -12.74 -10.88 -9.49
CA SER A 41 -13.93 -10.04 -9.45
C SER A 41 -14.59 -9.86 -10.83
N GLU A 42 -13.80 -9.97 -11.90
CA GLU A 42 -14.29 -9.85 -13.29
C GLU A 42 -14.80 -11.18 -13.84
N LYS A 43 -14.15 -12.28 -13.44
CA LYS A 43 -14.35 -13.60 -14.05
C LYS A 43 -15.30 -14.51 -13.30
N GLY A 44 -15.40 -14.34 -11.98
CA GLY A 44 -16.01 -15.32 -11.08
C GLY A 44 -15.12 -16.55 -10.87
N LEU A 45 -15.52 -17.42 -9.94
CA LEU A 45 -14.71 -18.49 -9.38
C LEU A 45 -14.40 -19.66 -10.33
N TYR A 46 -15.14 -19.81 -11.44
CA TYR A 46 -15.10 -21.04 -12.26
C TYR A 46 -14.50 -20.83 -13.66
N LYS A 47 -14.04 -19.64 -14.02
CA LYS A 47 -13.48 -19.40 -15.34
C LYS A 47 -11.96 -19.48 -15.34
N SER A 48 -11.42 -20.33 -16.21
CA SER A 48 -9.98 -20.43 -16.43
C SER A 48 -9.39 -19.12 -16.97
N TYR A 49 -8.15 -18.81 -16.57
CA TYR A 49 -7.43 -17.65 -17.10
C TYR A 49 -6.98 -17.89 -18.55
N THR A 50 -7.21 -16.92 -19.39
CA THR A 50 -6.80 -16.91 -20.80
C THR A 50 -5.28 -16.75 -20.93
N ARG A 51 -4.74 -17.06 -22.12
CA ARG A 51 -3.32 -16.83 -22.43
C ARG A 51 -2.94 -15.35 -22.29
N ALA A 52 -3.83 -14.45 -22.72
CA ALA A 52 -3.61 -13.01 -22.65
C ALA A 52 -3.52 -12.51 -21.18
N GLU A 53 -4.37 -13.01 -20.29
CA GLU A 53 -4.33 -12.66 -18.87
C GLU A 53 -3.07 -13.19 -18.18
N LYS A 54 -2.66 -14.41 -18.50
CA LYS A 54 -1.38 -14.95 -18.01
C LYS A 54 -0.20 -14.13 -18.50
N GLN A 55 -0.22 -13.70 -19.77
CA GLN A 55 0.83 -12.82 -20.31
C GLN A 55 0.84 -11.48 -19.58
N LYS A 56 -0.32 -10.86 -19.35
CA LYS A 56 -0.43 -9.61 -18.58
C LYS A 56 0.15 -9.75 -17.16
N ALA A 57 -0.12 -10.86 -16.48
CA ALA A 57 0.46 -11.14 -15.17
C ALA A 57 1.98 -11.26 -15.23
N TRP A 58 2.53 -11.93 -16.25
CA TRP A 58 3.97 -12.08 -16.44
C TRP A 58 4.65 -10.76 -16.76
N ASP A 59 4.05 -9.94 -17.61
CA ASP A 59 4.57 -8.60 -17.96
C ASP A 59 4.63 -7.70 -16.71
N LEU A 60 3.61 -7.73 -15.86
CA LEU A 60 3.63 -7.02 -14.58
C LEU A 60 4.73 -7.55 -13.64
N LEU A 61 4.87 -8.86 -13.52
CA LEU A 61 5.92 -9.45 -12.70
C LEU A 61 7.32 -9.08 -13.22
N ASP A 62 7.54 -9.06 -14.53
CA ASP A 62 8.80 -8.61 -15.13
C ASP A 62 9.04 -7.12 -14.83
N GLN A 63 8.04 -6.28 -15.03
CA GLN A 63 8.11 -4.84 -14.78
C GLN A 63 8.50 -4.50 -13.33
N TYR A 64 8.03 -5.26 -12.36
CA TYR A 64 8.30 -5.03 -10.94
C TYR A 64 9.40 -5.92 -10.36
N GLY A 65 10.26 -6.50 -11.23
CA GLY A 65 11.46 -7.23 -10.82
C GLY A 65 11.19 -8.62 -10.24
N MET A 66 10.00 -9.18 -10.50
CA MET A 66 9.58 -10.50 -10.01
C MET A 66 9.59 -11.58 -11.09
N GLY A 67 10.15 -11.30 -12.26
CA GLY A 67 10.14 -12.20 -13.41
C GLY A 67 10.77 -13.57 -13.17
N ALA A 68 11.84 -13.65 -12.37
CA ALA A 68 12.49 -14.89 -12.00
C ALA A 68 11.65 -15.79 -11.08
N TYR A 69 10.64 -15.22 -10.42
CA TYR A 69 9.82 -15.89 -9.40
C TYR A 69 8.44 -16.33 -9.89
N LYS A 70 8.13 -16.19 -11.18
CA LYS A 70 6.78 -16.46 -11.75
C LYS A 70 6.16 -17.78 -11.32
N LYS A 71 6.99 -18.81 -11.21
CA LYS A 71 6.57 -20.18 -10.83
C LYS A 71 6.99 -20.58 -9.41
N ALA A 72 7.58 -19.66 -8.67
CA ALA A 72 7.97 -19.93 -7.29
C ALA A 72 6.73 -19.99 -6.39
N PRO A 73 6.71 -20.86 -5.38
CA PRO A 73 5.71 -20.79 -4.32
C PRO A 73 5.75 -19.42 -3.64
N ILE A 74 4.59 -18.84 -3.36
CA ILE A 74 4.52 -17.53 -2.69
C ILE A 74 5.20 -17.54 -1.31
N GLY A 75 5.19 -18.68 -0.63
CA GLY A 75 5.81 -18.86 0.68
C GLY A 75 7.34 -18.77 0.69
N ASP A 76 7.99 -18.93 -0.47
CA ASP A 76 9.46 -18.88 -0.59
C ASP A 76 9.99 -17.44 -0.77
N LEU A 77 9.09 -16.46 -0.87
CA LEU A 77 9.45 -15.07 -1.10
C LEU A 77 9.82 -14.33 0.18
N SER A 78 10.77 -13.39 0.09
CA SER A 78 10.98 -12.41 1.16
C SER A 78 9.77 -11.48 1.32
N GLY A 79 9.67 -10.79 2.45
CA GLY A 79 8.57 -9.83 2.70
C GLY A 79 8.42 -8.78 1.60
N GLY A 80 9.53 -8.18 1.16
CA GLY A 80 9.52 -7.20 0.07
C GLY A 80 9.13 -7.79 -1.29
N GLN A 81 9.60 -8.99 -1.60
CA GLN A 81 9.19 -9.70 -2.83
C GLN A 81 7.69 -10.01 -2.81
N MET A 82 7.18 -10.50 -1.70
CA MET A 82 5.76 -10.77 -1.50
C MET A 82 4.92 -9.49 -1.67
N GLN A 83 5.40 -8.36 -1.15
CA GLN A 83 4.73 -7.07 -1.27
C GLN A 83 4.63 -6.62 -2.74
N ARG A 84 5.68 -6.81 -3.55
CA ARG A 84 5.64 -6.54 -5.00
C ARG A 84 4.63 -7.45 -5.72
N VAL A 85 4.55 -8.72 -5.36
CA VAL A 85 3.56 -9.65 -5.93
C VAL A 85 2.13 -9.21 -5.58
N PHE A 86 1.87 -8.82 -4.33
CA PHE A 86 0.56 -8.31 -3.93
C PHE A 86 0.22 -6.96 -4.59
N LEU A 87 1.21 -6.12 -4.86
CA LEU A 87 1.01 -4.93 -5.67
C LEU A 87 0.58 -5.29 -7.10
N CYS A 88 1.29 -6.22 -7.76
CA CYS A 88 0.92 -6.72 -9.08
C CYS A 88 -0.52 -7.28 -9.09
N ARG A 89 -0.90 -8.05 -8.06
CA ARG A 89 -2.26 -8.55 -7.88
C ARG A 89 -3.28 -7.42 -7.76
N ALA A 90 -2.97 -6.36 -7.02
CA ALA A 90 -3.87 -5.24 -6.82
C ALA A 90 -4.11 -4.41 -8.10
N ILE A 91 -3.10 -4.35 -8.99
CA ILE A 91 -3.16 -3.51 -10.20
C ILE A 91 -3.48 -4.26 -11.49
N ILE A 92 -3.48 -5.59 -11.51
CA ILE A 92 -3.68 -6.39 -12.74
C ILE A 92 -5.03 -6.10 -13.42
N ALA A 93 -6.08 -5.78 -12.66
CA ALA A 93 -7.39 -5.37 -13.17
C ALA A 93 -7.43 -3.93 -13.69
N SER A 94 -6.29 -3.22 -13.72
CA SER A 94 -6.17 -1.81 -14.12
C SER A 94 -7.15 -0.90 -13.35
N PRO A 95 -7.09 -0.86 -12.00
CA PRO A 95 -8.00 -0.08 -11.19
C PRO A 95 -7.80 1.43 -11.41
N ARG A 96 -8.83 2.22 -11.06
CA ARG A 96 -8.72 3.69 -11.03
C ARG A 96 -8.19 4.20 -9.69
N ILE A 97 -8.45 3.45 -8.62
CA ILE A 97 -8.05 3.80 -7.25
C ILE A 97 -7.33 2.58 -6.66
N LEU A 98 -6.14 2.79 -6.17
CA LEU A 98 -5.36 1.80 -5.42
C LEU A 98 -5.41 2.14 -3.94
N ILE A 99 -5.90 1.23 -3.13
CA ILE A 99 -5.95 1.35 -1.67
C ILE A 99 -4.83 0.48 -1.10
N LEU A 100 -3.96 1.09 -0.30
CA LEU A 100 -2.83 0.45 0.37
C LEU A 100 -3.03 0.56 1.87
N ASP A 101 -2.99 -0.58 2.56
CA ASP A 101 -3.13 -0.64 4.01
C ASP A 101 -1.79 -1.06 4.62
N GLU A 102 -1.09 -0.10 5.25
CA GLU A 102 0.22 -0.29 5.86
C GLU A 102 1.25 -1.00 4.95
N PRO A 103 1.51 -0.51 3.72
CA PRO A 103 2.19 -1.27 2.68
C PRO A 103 3.67 -1.53 2.95
N THR A 104 4.32 -0.81 3.87
CA THR A 104 5.76 -0.93 4.15
C THR A 104 6.07 -1.51 5.53
N THR A 105 5.07 -2.00 6.23
CA THR A 105 5.27 -2.69 7.50
C THR A 105 6.06 -3.99 7.28
N TYR A 106 7.14 -4.20 8.03
CA TYR A 106 8.03 -5.37 7.97
C TYR A 106 8.98 -5.46 6.75
N VAL A 107 9.27 -4.36 6.09
CA VAL A 107 10.28 -4.32 5.01
C VAL A 107 11.46 -3.43 5.42
N ASP A 108 12.62 -3.66 4.78
CA ASP A 108 13.79 -2.83 5.03
C ASP A 108 13.70 -1.45 4.33
N SER A 109 14.51 -0.50 4.80
CA SER A 109 14.47 0.88 4.31
C SER A 109 14.88 1.07 2.85
N ASN A 110 15.65 0.15 2.27
CA ASN A 110 16.01 0.22 0.85
C ASN A 110 14.82 -0.21 -0.02
N PHE A 111 14.17 -1.31 0.37
CA PHE A 111 12.94 -1.75 -0.29
C PHE A 111 11.85 -0.67 -0.19
N GLU A 112 11.71 -0.04 0.97
CA GLU A 112 10.72 1.00 1.18
C GLU A 112 10.85 2.14 0.18
N LYS A 113 12.06 2.66 -0.04
CA LYS A 113 12.34 3.71 -1.04
C LYS A 113 11.98 3.28 -2.46
N GLU A 114 12.38 2.06 -2.85
CA GLU A 114 12.04 1.52 -4.16
C GLU A 114 10.53 1.35 -4.34
N PHE A 115 9.83 0.91 -3.29
CA PHE A 115 8.39 0.73 -3.31
C PHE A 115 7.65 2.07 -3.46
N TYR A 116 8.07 3.11 -2.74
CA TYR A 116 7.50 4.45 -2.92
C TYR A 116 7.78 5.02 -4.33
N THR A 117 8.94 4.77 -4.91
CA THR A 117 9.23 5.16 -6.30
C THR A 117 8.27 4.49 -7.29
N ILE A 118 7.95 3.21 -7.07
CA ILE A 118 6.92 2.50 -7.85
C ILE A 118 5.55 3.17 -7.69
N LEU A 119 5.16 3.52 -6.46
CA LEU A 119 3.88 4.17 -6.18
C LEU A 119 3.79 5.57 -6.81
N GLU A 120 4.87 6.35 -6.83
CA GLU A 120 4.92 7.65 -7.51
C GLU A 120 4.68 7.50 -9.01
N GLU A 121 5.27 6.50 -9.65
CA GLU A 121 5.05 6.22 -11.08
C GLU A 121 3.60 5.81 -11.35
N LEU A 122 3.05 4.91 -10.54
CA LEU A 122 1.65 4.49 -10.62
C LEU A 122 0.69 5.68 -10.41
N ASN A 123 1.01 6.61 -9.51
CA ASN A 123 0.17 7.78 -9.21
C ASN A 123 0.04 8.78 -10.36
N LYS A 124 0.79 8.62 -11.45
CA LYS A 124 0.61 9.39 -12.68
C LYS A 124 -0.65 8.96 -13.45
N SER A 125 -1.09 7.72 -13.29
CA SER A 125 -2.19 7.12 -14.05
C SER A 125 -3.40 6.71 -13.20
N LEU A 126 -3.24 6.50 -11.89
CA LEU A 126 -4.30 6.12 -10.97
C LEU A 126 -4.22 6.91 -9.66
N SER A 127 -5.33 7.01 -8.94
CA SER A 127 -5.33 7.62 -7.61
C SER A 127 -4.89 6.59 -6.57
N ILE A 128 -4.04 7.04 -5.61
CA ILE A 128 -3.58 6.17 -4.51
C ILE A 128 -4.12 6.72 -3.19
N VAL A 129 -4.72 5.83 -2.40
CA VAL A 129 -5.11 6.09 -1.01
C VAL A 129 -4.29 5.14 -0.15
N MET A 130 -3.50 5.69 0.76
CA MET A 130 -2.65 4.91 1.64
C MET A 130 -3.04 5.14 3.10
N VAL A 131 -3.23 4.07 3.84
CA VAL A 131 -3.40 4.08 5.29
C VAL A 131 -2.05 3.73 5.91
N SER A 132 -1.60 4.54 6.85
CA SER A 132 -0.39 4.26 7.61
C SER A 132 -0.37 5.02 8.93
N HIS A 133 0.39 4.49 9.87
CA HIS A 133 0.67 5.13 11.14
C HIS A 133 2.07 5.80 11.18
N ASP A 134 2.89 5.66 10.14
CA ASP A 134 4.19 6.30 10.03
C ASP A 134 4.12 7.61 9.23
N LEU A 135 3.78 8.69 9.91
CA LEU A 135 3.71 10.02 9.29
C LEU A 135 5.08 10.55 8.83
N GLY A 136 6.17 10.15 9.49
CA GLY A 136 7.50 10.65 9.16
C GLY A 136 7.93 10.30 7.74
N THR A 137 7.72 9.08 7.32
CA THR A 137 8.06 8.62 5.97
C THR A 137 7.04 9.07 4.94
N ILE A 138 5.74 8.98 5.25
CA ILE A 138 4.67 9.21 4.29
C ILE A 138 4.59 10.67 3.83
N CYS A 139 4.80 11.64 4.71
CA CYS A 139 4.71 13.06 4.37
C CYS A 139 5.58 13.45 3.16
N SER A 140 6.64 12.70 2.89
CA SER A 140 7.53 12.97 1.74
C SER A 140 6.94 12.52 0.40
N TYR A 141 5.97 11.60 0.40
CA TYR A 141 5.46 10.93 -0.81
C TYR A 141 4.01 11.25 -1.14
N VAL A 142 3.24 11.75 -0.15
CA VAL A 142 1.83 12.04 -0.35
C VAL A 142 1.58 13.50 -0.70
N LYS A 143 0.46 13.78 -1.37
CA LYS A 143 0.04 15.13 -1.75
C LYS A 143 -0.85 15.78 -0.70
N THR A 144 -1.68 14.96 -0.05
CA THR A 144 -2.68 15.38 0.93
C THR A 144 -2.75 14.36 2.06
N ILE A 145 -3.16 14.79 3.24
CA ILE A 145 -3.24 13.95 4.43
C ILE A 145 -4.64 14.06 5.03
N ALA A 146 -5.18 12.93 5.46
CA ALA A 146 -6.39 12.86 6.23
C ALA A 146 -6.09 12.19 7.58
N CYS A 147 -6.15 12.95 8.67
CA CYS A 147 -5.96 12.42 10.02
C CYS A 147 -7.29 11.93 10.57
N VAL A 148 -7.33 10.69 11.06
CA VAL A 148 -8.52 10.07 11.64
C VAL A 148 -8.25 9.75 13.11
N ASN A 149 -8.96 10.45 14.01
CA ASN A 149 -8.98 10.18 15.44
C ASN A 149 -10.37 10.54 15.99
N ARG A 150 -11.35 9.62 15.93
CA ARG A 150 -12.78 9.80 16.16
C ARG A 150 -13.44 10.77 15.19
N GLU A 151 -12.73 11.83 14.79
CA GLU A 151 -13.10 12.81 13.78
C GLU A 151 -12.13 12.74 12.62
N LEU A 152 -12.56 13.19 11.44
CA LEU A 152 -11.75 13.26 10.23
C LEU A 152 -11.27 14.69 10.01
N HIS A 153 -9.97 14.89 10.01
CA HIS A 153 -9.33 16.17 9.67
C HIS A 153 -8.58 16.06 8.35
N TYR A 154 -9.09 16.71 7.32
CA TYR A 154 -8.49 16.68 5.98
C TYR A 154 -7.57 17.88 5.75
N HIS A 155 -6.35 17.63 5.29
CA HIS A 155 -5.35 18.62 4.91
C HIS A 155 -5.09 18.55 3.41
N ASN A 156 -5.31 19.65 2.72
CA ASN A 156 -4.99 19.79 1.29
C ASN A 156 -3.49 20.04 1.08
N SER A 157 -2.65 19.40 1.89
CA SER A 157 -1.19 19.53 1.88
C SER A 157 -0.59 18.29 2.57
N ASN A 158 0.66 18.00 2.28
CA ASN A 158 1.48 17.03 3.00
C ASN A 158 2.20 17.63 4.22
N LEU A 159 2.00 18.92 4.49
CA LEU A 159 2.55 19.62 5.65
C LEU A 159 1.46 19.75 6.71
N ILE A 160 1.76 19.27 7.93
CA ILE A 160 0.91 19.42 9.10
C ILE A 160 1.68 20.27 10.11
N SER A 161 1.09 21.37 10.59
CA SER A 161 1.73 22.21 11.62
C SER A 161 1.66 21.54 12.99
N ALA A 162 2.59 21.89 13.89
CA ALA A 162 2.57 21.42 15.26
C ALA A 162 1.27 21.81 16.00
N GLU A 163 0.72 23.00 15.71
CA GLU A 163 -0.55 23.47 16.26
C GLU A 163 -1.72 22.60 15.82
N GLN A 164 -1.74 22.18 14.54
CA GLN A 164 -2.75 21.29 14.01
C GLN A 164 -2.67 19.89 14.67
N LEU A 165 -1.48 19.32 14.85
CA LEU A 165 -1.29 18.05 15.56
C LEU A 165 -1.79 18.10 17.00
N GLN A 166 -1.52 19.18 17.72
CA GLN A 166 -2.00 19.36 19.09
C GLN A 166 -3.54 19.45 19.13
N SER A 167 -4.16 20.19 18.20
CA SER A 167 -5.62 20.34 18.15
C SER A 167 -6.35 19.02 17.89
N TYR A 168 -5.73 18.08 17.20
CA TYR A 168 -6.31 16.75 16.90
C TYR A 168 -6.10 15.71 17.99
N HIS A 169 -5.46 16.08 19.11
CA HIS A 169 -5.06 15.15 20.16
C HIS A 169 -4.25 13.98 19.60
N CYS A 170 -3.48 14.26 18.53
CA CYS A 170 -2.62 13.26 17.90
C CYS A 170 -1.38 13.05 18.81
N PRO A 171 -1.10 11.84 19.29
CA PRO A 171 0.00 11.58 20.21
C PRO A 171 1.38 11.65 19.54
N ILE A 172 1.47 12.21 18.33
CA ILE A 172 2.70 12.25 17.55
C ILE A 172 3.31 13.63 17.66
N GLU A 173 4.50 13.72 18.25
CA GLU A 173 5.34 14.91 18.17
C GLU A 173 6.24 14.79 16.92
N LEU A 174 6.02 15.67 15.95
CA LEU A 174 6.90 15.82 14.80
C LEU A 174 7.95 16.88 15.12
N ILE A 175 9.21 16.50 15.22
CA ILE A 175 10.32 17.43 15.28
C ILE A 175 10.85 17.59 13.86
N THR A 176 10.72 18.81 13.33
CA THR A 176 11.24 19.17 12.00
C THR A 176 12.59 19.85 12.15
N HIS A 177 13.67 19.13 11.88
CA HIS A 177 14.98 19.71 11.65
C HIS A 177 15.32 19.61 10.17
N GLY A 178 15.02 20.67 9.39
CA GLY A 178 15.25 20.70 7.94
C GLY A 178 13.99 20.38 7.10
N LYS A 179 14.21 20.00 5.82
CA LYS A 179 13.14 19.79 4.84
C LYS A 179 12.35 18.49 4.99
N ILE A 180 12.78 17.56 5.85
CA ILE A 180 12.16 16.25 6.04
C ILE A 180 11.76 16.11 7.51
N PRO A 181 10.47 15.99 7.84
CA PRO A 181 10.04 15.70 9.20
C PRO A 181 10.47 14.29 9.62
N HIS A 182 10.94 14.12 10.84
CA HIS A 182 11.27 12.82 11.42
C HIS A 182 10.68 12.66 12.82
N ARG A 183 10.42 11.44 13.21
CA ARG A 183 9.82 11.09 14.49
C ARG A 183 10.89 11.06 15.57
N VAL A 184 10.67 11.76 16.70
CA VAL A 184 11.44 11.59 17.93
C VAL A 184 10.53 10.97 18.99
N LEU A 185 10.96 9.84 19.55
CA LEU A 185 10.29 9.22 20.70
C LEU A 185 10.64 10.03 21.95
N LYS A 186 9.65 10.39 22.77
CA LYS A 186 9.91 10.94 24.12
C LYS A 186 10.71 9.92 24.92
N GLU A 187 11.81 10.37 25.56
CA GLU A 187 12.48 9.56 26.57
C GLU A 187 11.48 9.29 27.72
N HIS A 188 11.33 8.04 28.08
CA HIS A 188 10.60 7.69 29.29
C HIS A 188 11.35 8.30 30.49
N GLU A 189 10.69 9.18 31.23
CA GLU A 189 11.18 9.61 32.52
C GLU A 189 11.45 8.35 33.35
N LYS A 190 12.73 8.13 33.66
CA LYS A 190 13.13 7.10 34.64
C LYS A 190 12.49 7.49 35.96
N GLY A 191 11.52 6.72 36.42
CA GLY A 191 10.91 6.86 37.72
C GLY A 191 12.01 6.92 38.76
N LYS A 192 12.04 8.01 39.51
CA LYS A 192 12.81 8.08 40.75
C LYS A 192 12.14 7.12 41.74
N GLN A 193 12.87 6.05 42.11
CA GLN A 193 12.65 5.34 43.35
C GLN A 193 13.13 6.19 44.53
#